data_e057b7d25bfac03c22ef995ac1b1d4fe
#
_entry.id   e057b7d25bfac03c22ef995ac1b1d4fe
#
_cell.length_a   1.000
_cell.length_b   1.000
_cell.length_c   1.000
_cell.angle_alpha   90.00
_cell.angle_beta   90.00
_cell.angle_gamma   90.00
#
_symmetry.space_group_name_H-M   'P 1'
#
loop_
_entity.id
_entity.type
_entity.pdbx_description
1 polymer ?
#
loop_
_entity_poly.entity_id
_entity_poly.type
_entity_poly.pdbx_seq_one_letter_code
_entity_poly.pdbx_strand_id
1 'polypeptide(L)'
;MEKQQLRETLAALRGELGDRAQVDDETRALLKTLTDDINRLLSADATASAEQVEPLSEQVQDLVLKFETEHPRLTAVLNQVASALANMGI
;
A
#
# COMPACT_ATOMS: atom_id res chain seq x y z
N MET A 1 -2.87 16.89 -0.18
CA MET A 1 -2.82 16.41 1.19
C MET A 1 -2.46 14.94 1.20
N GLU A 2 -1.74 14.53 2.20
CA GLU A 2 -1.17 13.19 2.26
C GLU A 2 -2.22 12.10 2.27
N LYS A 3 -3.33 12.31 2.99
CA LYS A 3 -4.40 11.33 3.03
C LYS A 3 -5.03 11.11 1.66
N GLN A 4 -5.20 12.18 0.91
CA GLN A 4 -5.76 12.06 -0.43
C GLN A 4 -4.80 11.33 -1.36
N GLN A 5 -3.51 11.62 -1.26
CA GLN A 5 -2.49 10.92 -2.02
C GLN A 5 -2.56 9.42 -1.74
N LEU A 6 -2.70 9.06 -0.46
CA LEU A 6 -2.79 7.65 -0.09
C LEU A 6 -4.06 7.01 -0.62
N ARG A 7 -5.18 7.71 -0.60
CA ARG A 7 -6.43 7.21 -1.17
C ARG A 7 -6.31 6.94 -2.66
N GLU A 8 -5.70 7.87 -3.38
CA GLU A 8 -5.49 7.72 -4.82
C GLU A 8 -4.57 6.54 -5.12
N THR A 9 -3.51 6.40 -4.35
CA THR A 9 -2.58 5.30 -4.50
C THR A 9 -3.26 3.97 -4.17
N LEU A 10 -4.10 3.96 -3.14
CA LEU A 10 -4.86 2.77 -2.77
C LEU A 10 -5.81 2.35 -3.89
N ALA A 11 -6.46 3.32 -4.52
CA ALA A 11 -7.33 3.04 -5.67
C ALA A 11 -6.54 2.43 -6.82
N ALA A 12 -5.34 2.95 -7.08
CA ALA A 12 -4.47 2.40 -8.11
C ALA A 12 -4.07 0.96 -7.78
N LEU A 13 -3.78 0.69 -6.52
CA LEU A 13 -3.43 -0.66 -6.07
C LEU A 13 -4.60 -1.62 -6.30
N ARG A 14 -5.80 -1.21 -5.93
CA ARG A 14 -7.00 -2.02 -6.16
C ARG A 14 -7.22 -2.29 -7.64
N GLY A 15 -6.99 -1.28 -8.48
CA GLY A 15 -7.10 -1.43 -9.92
C GLY A 15 -6.13 -2.48 -10.47
N GLU A 16 -4.91 -2.44 -10.01
CA GLU A 16 -3.91 -3.43 -10.44
C GLU A 16 -4.29 -4.84 -9.98
N LEU A 17 -4.82 -4.98 -8.79
CA LEU A 17 -5.25 -6.27 -8.27
C LEU A 17 -6.48 -6.81 -8.98
N GLY A 18 -7.39 -5.93 -9.38
CA GLY A 18 -8.67 -6.33 -9.97
C GLY A 18 -8.60 -6.72 -11.43
N ASP A 19 -7.80 -5.99 -12.20
CA ASP A 19 -7.86 -6.09 -13.65
C ASP A 19 -6.94 -7.13 -14.27
N ARG A 20 -5.69 -7.15 -13.85
CA ARG A 20 -4.67 -7.93 -14.57
C ARG A 20 -3.71 -8.66 -13.66
N ALA A 21 -4.05 -8.75 -12.40
CA ALA A 21 -3.11 -9.33 -11.46
C ALA A 21 -2.94 -10.81 -11.72
N GLN A 22 -1.86 -11.16 -12.35
CA GLN A 22 -1.44 -12.55 -12.46
C GLN A 22 -0.62 -12.89 -11.23
N VAL A 23 -1.25 -12.75 -10.09
CA VAL A 23 -0.63 -13.04 -8.80
C VAL A 23 -1.30 -14.27 -8.23
N ASP A 24 -0.54 -15.05 -7.50
CA ASP A 24 -1.08 -16.22 -6.83
C ASP A 24 -1.97 -15.81 -5.66
N ASP A 25 -2.68 -16.78 -5.08
CA ASP A 25 -3.62 -16.53 -4.01
C ASP A 25 -2.94 -15.96 -2.77
N GLU A 26 -1.74 -16.41 -2.48
CA GLU A 26 -0.97 -15.91 -1.34
C GLU A 26 -0.63 -14.43 -1.50
N THR A 27 -0.14 -14.07 -2.68
CA THR A 27 0.18 -12.68 -2.98
C THR A 27 -1.06 -11.81 -2.92
N ARG A 28 -2.17 -12.29 -3.48
CA ARG A 28 -3.43 -11.55 -3.44
C ARG A 28 -3.90 -11.33 -2.02
N ALA A 29 -3.77 -12.34 -1.16
CA ALA A 29 -4.15 -12.22 0.25
C ALA A 29 -3.29 -11.18 0.97
N LEU A 30 -1.99 -11.19 0.72
CA LEU A 30 -1.08 -10.21 1.33
C LEU A 30 -1.44 -8.78 0.92
N LEU A 31 -1.72 -8.57 -0.35
CA LEU A 31 -2.06 -7.25 -0.86
C LEU A 31 -3.43 -6.80 -0.37
N LYS A 32 -4.37 -7.73 -0.23
CA LYS A 32 -5.68 -7.42 0.32
C LYS A 32 -5.56 -6.99 1.78
N THR A 33 -4.74 -7.68 2.55
CA THR A 33 -4.49 -7.31 3.94
C THR A 33 -3.89 -5.91 4.04
N LEU A 34 -2.92 -5.61 3.19
CA LEU A 34 -2.32 -4.29 3.13
C LEU A 34 -3.37 -3.23 2.80
N THR A 35 -4.22 -3.51 1.81
CA THR A 35 -5.29 -2.60 1.41
C THR A 35 -6.25 -2.32 2.56
N ASP A 36 -6.64 -3.36 3.29
CA ASP A 36 -7.53 -3.23 4.44
C ASP A 36 -6.89 -2.39 5.55
N ASP A 37 -5.62 -2.61 5.81
CA ASP A 37 -4.89 -1.87 6.84
C ASP A 37 -4.78 -0.38 6.47
N ILE A 38 -4.51 -0.09 5.21
CA ILE A 38 -4.47 1.29 4.72
C ILE A 38 -5.84 1.94 4.86
N ASN A 39 -6.90 1.20 4.53
CA ASN A 39 -8.26 1.68 4.66
C ASN A 39 -8.59 2.06 6.11
N ARG A 40 -8.17 1.26 7.06
CA ARG A 40 -8.35 1.57 8.48
C ARG A 40 -7.64 2.84 8.86
N LEU A 41 -6.42 3.01 8.38
CA LEU A 41 -5.65 4.22 8.64
C LEU A 41 -6.37 5.45 8.11
N LEU A 42 -6.92 5.35 6.90
CA LEU A 42 -7.63 6.46 6.28
C LEU A 42 -8.97 6.76 6.97
N SER A 43 -9.61 5.76 7.55
CA SER A 43 -10.89 5.91 8.22
C SER A 43 -10.76 6.47 9.63
N ALA A 44 -9.56 6.46 10.19
CA ALA A 44 -9.34 7.00 11.53
C ALA A 44 -9.48 8.52 11.50
N ASP A 45 -10.25 9.06 12.43
CA ASP A 45 -10.42 10.50 12.56
C ASP A 45 -9.16 11.16 13.13
N ALA A 46 -8.42 10.42 13.92
CA ALA A 46 -7.20 10.93 14.50
C ALA A 46 -6.10 11.04 13.46
N THR A 47 -5.19 11.95 13.68
CA THR A 47 -4.00 12.06 12.86
C THR A 47 -3.19 10.77 12.98
N ALA A 48 -2.79 10.23 11.84
CA ALA A 48 -1.97 9.02 11.82
C ALA A 48 -0.66 9.28 12.55
N SER A 49 -0.30 8.41 13.46
CA SER A 49 0.96 8.51 14.19
C SER A 49 2.01 7.63 13.52
N ALA A 50 3.27 7.89 13.86
CA ALA A 50 4.36 7.05 13.37
C ALA A 50 4.16 5.59 13.77
N GLU A 51 3.56 5.35 14.93
CA GLU A 51 3.29 3.98 15.40
C GLU A 51 2.32 3.24 14.50
N GLN A 52 1.42 3.95 13.83
CA GLN A 52 0.46 3.35 12.89
C GLN A 52 1.03 3.23 11.50
N VAL A 53 1.82 4.20 11.08
CA VAL A 53 2.34 4.27 9.71
C VAL A 53 3.57 3.39 9.53
N GLU A 54 4.44 3.32 10.50
CA GLU A 54 5.71 2.62 10.39
C GLU A 54 5.56 1.13 10.06
N PRO A 55 4.67 0.38 10.74
CA PRO A 55 4.49 -1.03 10.38
C PRO A 55 3.98 -1.22 8.95
N LEU A 56 3.11 -0.31 8.48
CA LEU A 56 2.64 -0.37 7.09
C LEU A 56 3.75 -0.06 6.11
N SER A 57 4.60 0.91 6.41
CA SER A 57 5.75 1.24 5.59
C SER A 57 6.69 0.05 5.43
N GLU A 58 6.99 -0.63 6.53
CA GLU A 58 7.85 -1.81 6.49
C GLU A 58 7.22 -2.92 5.66
N GLN A 59 5.92 -3.15 5.84
CA GLN A 59 5.18 -4.15 5.08
C GLN A 59 5.23 -3.85 3.59
N VAL A 60 5.04 -2.59 3.21
CA VAL A 60 5.10 -2.18 1.81
C VAL A 60 6.50 -2.40 1.24
N GLN A 61 7.54 -2.04 1.98
CA GLN A 61 8.92 -2.22 1.52
C GLN A 61 9.25 -3.69 1.30
N ASP A 62 8.79 -4.56 2.17
CA ASP A 62 8.98 -6.00 2.01
C ASP A 62 8.31 -6.50 0.74
N LEU A 63 7.11 -6.01 0.46
CA LEU A 63 6.39 -6.38 -0.75
C LEU A 63 7.07 -5.85 -2.01
N VAL A 64 7.62 -4.64 -1.94
CA VAL A 64 8.39 -4.09 -3.06
C VAL A 64 9.57 -4.99 -3.41
N LEU A 65 10.33 -5.40 -2.41
CA LEU A 65 11.47 -6.28 -2.62
C LEU A 65 11.04 -7.62 -3.22
N LYS A 66 9.88 -8.11 -2.79
CA LYS A 66 9.37 -9.40 -3.27
C LYS A 66 8.93 -9.34 -4.73
N PHE A 67 8.34 -8.22 -5.15
CA PHE A 67 7.70 -8.14 -6.46
C PHE A 67 8.48 -7.37 -7.51
N GLU A 68 9.58 -6.72 -7.15
CA GLU A 68 10.28 -5.83 -8.06
C GLU A 68 10.75 -6.50 -9.35
N THR A 69 10.98 -7.81 -9.34
CA THR A 69 11.45 -8.55 -10.50
C THR A 69 10.30 -9.01 -11.40
N GLU A 70 9.23 -9.52 -10.80
CA GLU A 70 8.17 -10.17 -11.53
C GLU A 70 6.95 -9.29 -11.80
N HIS A 71 6.75 -8.26 -10.97
CA HIS A 71 5.57 -7.41 -11.05
C HIS A 71 5.95 -5.94 -11.00
N PRO A 72 6.58 -5.42 -12.07
CA PRO A 72 7.07 -4.03 -12.04
C PRO A 72 5.99 -2.97 -11.86
N ARG A 73 4.80 -3.19 -12.42
CA ARG A 73 3.69 -2.24 -12.25
C ARG A 73 3.20 -2.20 -10.80
N LEU A 74 3.05 -3.37 -10.23
CA LEU A 74 2.63 -3.49 -8.84
C LEU A 74 3.68 -2.87 -7.92
N THR A 75 4.95 -3.11 -8.22
CA THR A 75 6.04 -2.52 -7.47
C THR A 75 6.00 -0.99 -7.53
N ALA A 76 5.73 -0.42 -8.69
CA ALA A 76 5.62 1.03 -8.85
C ALA A 76 4.51 1.60 -7.98
N VAL A 77 3.34 0.94 -7.94
CA VAL A 77 2.23 1.37 -7.10
C VAL A 77 2.58 1.25 -5.63
N LEU A 78 3.23 0.16 -5.24
CA LEU A 78 3.66 -0.03 -3.86
C LEU A 78 4.67 1.03 -3.42
N ASN A 79 5.55 1.45 -4.32
CA ASN A 79 6.48 2.54 -4.03
C ASN A 79 5.73 3.85 -3.80
N GLN A 80 4.65 4.09 -4.53
CA GLN A 80 3.81 5.25 -4.31
C GLN A 80 3.11 5.18 -2.95
N VAL A 81 2.66 4.00 -2.56
CA VAL A 81 2.08 3.80 -1.23
C VAL A 81 3.12 4.12 -0.15
N ALA A 82 4.34 3.63 -0.32
CA ALA A 82 5.41 3.88 0.63
C ALA A 82 5.68 5.39 0.77
N SER A 83 5.72 6.11 -0.35
CA SER A 83 5.92 7.56 -0.33
C SER A 83 4.79 8.29 0.40
N ALA A 84 3.55 7.87 0.11
CA ALA A 84 2.39 8.49 0.77
C ALA A 84 2.41 8.23 2.27
N LEU A 85 2.77 7.02 2.69
CA LEU A 85 2.87 6.69 4.10
C LEU A 85 3.98 7.49 4.79
N ALA A 86 5.13 7.64 4.13
CA ALA A 86 6.22 8.42 4.66
C ALA A 86 5.81 9.87 4.88
N ASN A 87 5.05 10.42 3.97
CA ASN A 87 4.56 11.80 4.09
C ASN A 87 3.56 11.97 5.21
N MET A 88 2.85 10.91 5.58
CA MET A 88 1.86 10.98 6.67
C MET A 88 2.47 10.77 8.04
N GLY A 89 3.48 9.95 8.14
CA GLY A 89 3.96 9.46 9.42
C GLY A 89 5.13 10.23 10.03
N ILE A 90 5.68 11.14 9.28
CA ILE A 90 6.91 11.79 9.73
C ILE A 90 6.81 13.30 9.75
#